data_72b5d34ab3be37837d1f0bdd12168b76
#
_entry.id   72b5d34ab3be37837d1f0bdd12168b76
#
_cell.length_a   1.000
_cell.length_b   1.000
_cell.length_c   1.000
_cell.angle_alpha   90.00
_cell.angle_beta   90.00
_cell.angle_gamma   90.00
#
_symmetry.space_group_name_H-M   'P 1'
#
loop_
_entity.id
_entity.type
_entity.pdbx_description
1 polymer ?
#
loop_
_entity_poly.entity_id
_entity_poly.type
_entity_poly.pdbx_seq_one_letter_code
_entity_poly.pdbx_strand_id
1 'polypeptide(L)'
;MHNVVYIYISIVLNIYTHRASHIYPPYSSYTSIDAYLIISDGLFEHILLFIGRFLLFVLLLFALLCVINCQSNVYMKNKILLLGLFCCSLISAKAQVLLDKGTGKNSFPIVSSLTNAVVCFDGKDATVVRKSASLFVDDVRRVTGQELKMDESKPGRVSARYAIIVGTIGESGWIDALVSRHKIDTAAIAGSWERYMIEVVNNPIPGIKKAIVVAGSDRRGTAYGLLSISKAIGVSPWYWWADAPIKQQKQVSVKVDKFISKTPSVKFRGIFINDEDWGLYRWSKRNFEKERGNFGPRTYAKVCELLLRLQANYLCPAMHDASMAFHRIPENRLVADSFAIVMGSSHCEPLLFNTASEWKRDKMGEWDYINNKDGVNKVLKSRVDECAPFENVYTLALRGLHDRAMNASNNMSDRKEMLQEALMAQ
;
A
#
# COMPACT_ATOMS: atom_id res chain seq x y z
N MET A 1 -12.44 6.98 20.16
CA MET A 1 -12.24 7.54 18.82
C MET A 1 -12.65 6.57 17.69
N HIS A 2 -12.55 5.25 17.84
CA HIS A 2 -12.97 4.29 16.80
C HIS A 2 -14.47 4.30 16.47
N ASN A 3 -15.33 4.52 17.45
CA ASN A 3 -16.80 4.52 17.24
C ASN A 3 -17.32 5.77 16.52
N VAL A 4 -16.61 6.90 16.60
CA VAL A 4 -17.03 8.15 15.94
C VAL A 4 -16.80 8.11 14.43
N VAL A 5 -15.72 7.45 13.97
CA VAL A 5 -15.44 7.30 12.53
C VAL A 5 -16.45 6.35 11.86
N TYR A 6 -16.87 5.29 12.55
CA TYR A 6 -17.87 4.35 12.04
C TYR A 6 -19.27 4.98 11.90
N ILE A 7 -19.66 5.81 12.85
CA ILE A 7 -20.95 6.53 12.81
C ILE A 7 -20.95 7.57 11.69
N TYR A 8 -19.84 8.26 11.44
CA TYR A 8 -19.75 9.28 10.40
C TYR A 8 -19.82 8.67 8.98
N ILE A 9 -19.18 7.54 8.76
CA ILE A 9 -19.23 6.79 7.49
C ILE A 9 -20.64 6.24 7.26
N SER A 10 -21.32 5.71 8.28
CA SER A 10 -22.70 5.22 8.18
C SER A 10 -23.72 6.34 7.92
N ILE A 11 -23.53 7.53 8.47
CA ILE A 11 -24.42 8.68 8.24
C ILE A 11 -24.27 9.22 6.81
N VAL A 12 -23.05 9.34 6.31
CA VAL A 12 -22.80 9.78 4.93
C VAL A 12 -23.31 8.74 3.92
N LEU A 13 -23.15 7.45 4.17
CA LEU A 13 -23.72 6.38 3.34
C LEU A 13 -25.26 6.44 3.29
N ASN A 14 -25.93 6.63 4.43
CA ASN A 14 -27.41 6.71 4.48
C ASN A 14 -27.99 7.94 3.79
N ILE A 15 -27.28 9.07 3.79
CA ILE A 15 -27.75 10.30 3.11
C ILE A 15 -27.67 10.13 1.57
N TYR A 16 -26.64 9.43 1.07
CA TYR A 16 -26.48 9.20 -0.37
C TYR A 16 -27.40 8.12 -0.92
N THR A 17 -27.65 7.05 -0.19
CA THR A 17 -28.58 6.00 -0.62
C THR A 17 -30.04 6.47 -0.63
N HIS A 18 -30.42 7.37 0.29
CA HIS A 18 -31.78 7.95 0.30
C HIS A 18 -32.05 8.96 -0.85
N ARG A 19 -31.01 9.59 -1.41
CA ARG A 19 -31.16 10.50 -2.56
C ARG A 19 -31.14 9.75 -3.92
N ALA A 20 -30.47 8.63 -4.00
CA ALA A 20 -30.42 7.83 -5.25
C ALA A 20 -31.73 7.06 -5.54
N SER A 21 -32.51 6.73 -4.50
CA SER A 21 -33.79 6.01 -4.64
C SER A 21 -34.93 6.80 -5.30
N HIS A 22 -34.76 8.12 -5.47
CA HIS A 22 -35.78 8.98 -6.10
C HIS A 22 -35.59 9.24 -7.60
N ILE A 23 -34.53 8.72 -8.23
CA ILE A 23 -34.19 9.07 -9.61
C ILE A 23 -34.27 7.87 -10.59
N TYR A 24 -34.38 6.62 -10.11
CA TYR A 24 -34.49 5.44 -10.98
C TYR A 24 -35.54 4.46 -10.47
N PRO A 25 -36.32 3.82 -11.38
CA PRO A 25 -37.30 2.79 -11.01
C PRO A 25 -36.60 1.50 -10.50
N PRO A 26 -37.31 0.68 -9.71
CA PRO A 26 -36.70 -0.41 -8.98
C PRO A 26 -36.35 -1.58 -9.89
N TYR A 27 -35.10 -1.69 -10.30
CA TYR A 27 -34.53 -2.92 -10.81
C TYR A 27 -33.22 -3.23 -10.12
N SER A 28 -33.25 -4.37 -9.43
CA SER A 28 -32.14 -5.17 -8.88
C SER A 28 -31.19 -4.54 -7.85
N SER A 29 -31.07 -5.25 -6.77
CA SER A 29 -30.28 -5.09 -5.56
C SER A 29 -28.75 -5.17 -5.74
N TYR A 30 -28.15 -4.52 -6.73
CA TYR A 30 -26.71 -4.66 -7.04
C TYR A 30 -26.02 -3.32 -7.39
N THR A 31 -26.11 -2.33 -6.52
CA THR A 31 -25.45 -1.05 -6.82
C THR A 31 -24.87 -0.33 -5.60
N SER A 32 -24.20 -0.97 -4.69
CA SER A 32 -23.63 -0.21 -3.58
C SER A 32 -22.11 -0.28 -3.36
N ILE A 33 -21.39 -1.12 -4.06
CA ILE A 33 -19.94 -1.30 -3.80
C ILE A 33 -19.06 -0.66 -4.87
N ASP A 34 -19.45 -0.66 -6.14
CA ASP A 34 -18.60 -0.16 -7.23
C ASP A 34 -18.47 1.37 -7.34
N ALA A 35 -19.39 2.13 -6.75
CA ALA A 35 -19.38 3.60 -6.83
C ALA A 35 -18.43 4.28 -5.81
N TYR A 36 -17.94 3.56 -4.80
CA TYR A 36 -17.17 4.15 -3.69
C TYR A 36 -15.65 4.22 -3.90
N LEU A 37 -15.12 3.60 -4.93
CA LEU A 37 -13.68 3.57 -5.21
C LEU A 37 -13.20 4.66 -6.19
N ILE A 38 -14.09 5.50 -6.72
CA ILE A 38 -13.74 6.53 -7.72
C ILE A 38 -13.55 7.93 -7.13
N ILE A 39 -13.67 8.12 -5.82
CA ILE A 39 -13.27 9.41 -5.24
C ILE A 39 -11.75 9.41 -5.19
N SER A 40 -11.12 10.09 -6.16
CA SER A 40 -9.67 10.26 -6.19
C SER A 40 -9.18 10.80 -4.84
N ASP A 41 -8.07 10.25 -4.33
CA ASP A 41 -7.39 10.72 -3.11
C ASP A 41 -7.26 12.25 -3.04
N GLY A 42 -7.11 12.91 -4.20
CA GLY A 42 -7.05 14.37 -4.30
C GLY A 42 -8.37 15.08 -3.94
N LEU A 43 -9.52 14.54 -4.32
CA LEU A 43 -10.81 15.18 -4.04
C LEU A 43 -11.18 15.06 -2.56
N PHE A 44 -10.88 13.93 -1.93
CA PHE A 44 -11.10 13.72 -0.50
C PHE A 44 -10.17 14.59 0.35
N GLU A 45 -8.89 14.71 -0.01
CA GLU A 45 -7.96 15.65 0.65
C GLU A 45 -8.39 17.11 0.40
N HIS A 46 -8.87 17.47 -0.79
CA HIS A 46 -9.39 18.81 -1.05
C HIS A 46 -10.68 19.11 -0.31
N ILE A 47 -11.58 18.14 -0.18
CA ILE A 47 -12.81 18.29 0.62
C ILE A 47 -12.47 18.43 2.11
N LEU A 48 -11.56 17.62 2.64
CA LEU A 48 -11.09 17.73 4.03
C LEU A 48 -10.35 19.05 4.29
N LEU A 49 -9.52 19.51 3.34
CA LEU A 49 -8.86 20.82 3.40
C LEU A 49 -9.87 21.97 3.29
N PHE A 50 -10.88 21.84 2.44
CA PHE A 50 -11.96 22.82 2.32
C PHE A 50 -12.83 22.87 3.57
N ILE A 51 -13.24 21.73 4.11
CA ILE A 51 -13.99 21.63 5.38
C ILE A 51 -13.16 22.17 6.53
N GLY A 52 -11.88 21.84 6.62
CA GLY A 52 -10.97 22.36 7.64
C GLY A 52 -10.79 23.88 7.54
N ARG A 53 -10.63 24.43 6.32
CA ARG A 53 -10.56 25.89 6.09
C ARG A 53 -11.89 26.58 6.38
N PHE A 54 -13.00 25.97 6.01
CA PHE A 54 -14.34 26.50 6.29
C PHE A 54 -14.64 26.52 7.80
N LEU A 55 -14.34 25.42 8.52
CA LEU A 55 -14.45 25.37 9.97
C LEU A 55 -13.54 26.39 10.67
N LEU A 56 -12.31 26.55 10.17
CA LEU A 56 -11.38 27.57 10.68
C LEU A 56 -11.90 28.97 10.44
N PHE A 57 -12.46 29.24 9.26
CA PHE A 57 -13.06 30.53 8.92
C PHE A 57 -14.28 30.81 9.81
N VAL A 58 -15.15 29.84 10.05
CA VAL A 58 -16.31 29.97 10.94
C VAL A 58 -15.88 30.19 12.39
N LEU A 59 -14.86 29.49 12.87
CA LEU A 59 -14.30 29.68 14.23
C LEU A 59 -13.64 31.07 14.37
N LEU A 60 -12.91 31.54 13.34
CA LEU A 60 -12.31 32.87 13.34
C LEU A 60 -13.38 33.97 13.28
N LEU A 61 -14.45 33.76 12.50
CA LEU A 61 -15.58 34.68 12.43
C LEU A 61 -16.33 34.75 13.77
N PHE A 62 -16.53 33.59 14.41
CA PHE A 62 -17.14 33.48 15.71
C PHE A 62 -16.30 34.14 16.83
N ALA A 63 -14.97 33.91 16.79
CA ALA A 63 -14.01 34.57 17.68
C ALA A 63 -14.02 36.09 17.48
N LEU A 64 -14.04 36.55 16.22
CA LEU A 64 -14.10 37.97 15.88
C LEU A 64 -15.39 38.61 16.37
N LEU A 65 -16.56 37.96 16.20
CA LEU A 65 -17.85 38.38 16.68
C LEU A 65 -17.90 38.45 18.24
N CYS A 66 -17.30 37.46 18.91
CA CYS A 66 -17.14 37.47 20.35
C CYS A 66 -16.26 38.60 20.87
N VAL A 67 -15.18 38.94 20.12
CA VAL A 67 -14.29 40.06 20.46
C VAL A 67 -14.97 41.40 20.26
N ILE A 68 -15.79 41.55 19.22
CA ILE A 68 -16.55 42.79 18.91
C ILE A 68 -17.63 43.02 19.93
N ASN A 69 -18.34 41.96 20.39
CA ASN A 69 -19.43 42.07 21.39
C ASN A 69 -18.98 42.14 22.85
N CYS A 70 -17.69 41.89 23.14
CA CYS A 70 -17.20 41.83 24.52
C CYS A 70 -16.45 43.10 24.90
N GLN A 71 -17.15 44.13 25.36
CA GLN A 71 -16.55 45.41 25.73
C GLN A 71 -15.80 45.43 27.06
N SER A 72 -15.74 44.35 27.85
CA SER A 72 -15.29 44.51 29.25
C SER A 72 -14.38 43.47 29.87
N ASN A 73 -13.79 42.50 29.17
CA ASN A 73 -12.99 41.50 29.86
C ASN A 73 -11.68 41.11 29.16
N VAL A 74 -10.56 41.73 29.59
CA VAL A 74 -9.18 41.45 29.10
C VAL A 74 -8.82 39.96 29.24
N TYR A 75 -9.31 39.29 30.28
CA TYR A 75 -9.06 37.88 30.55
C TYR A 75 -9.65 36.95 29.47
N MET A 76 -10.84 37.25 28.97
CA MET A 76 -11.47 36.50 27.87
C MET A 76 -10.75 36.75 26.52
N LYS A 77 -10.31 37.97 26.25
CA LYS A 77 -9.52 38.30 25.05
C LYS A 77 -8.21 37.48 24.96
N ASN A 78 -7.51 37.34 26.09
CA ASN A 78 -6.28 36.55 26.15
C ASN A 78 -6.54 35.05 25.97
N LYS A 79 -7.63 34.50 26.46
CA LYS A 79 -8.00 33.09 26.22
C LYS A 79 -8.38 32.81 24.75
N ILE A 80 -9.07 33.74 24.11
CA ILE A 80 -9.45 33.63 22.68
C ILE A 80 -8.17 33.73 21.79
N LEU A 81 -7.23 34.64 22.13
CA LEU A 81 -5.96 34.78 21.48
C LEU A 81 -5.10 33.50 21.62
N LEU A 82 -5.05 32.94 22.83
CA LEU A 82 -4.36 31.66 23.10
C LEU A 82 -5.00 30.49 22.36
N LEU A 83 -6.31 30.43 22.27
CA LEU A 83 -7.02 29.39 21.47
C LEU A 83 -6.76 29.56 19.98
N GLY A 84 -6.73 30.79 19.47
CA GLY A 84 -6.36 31.09 18.08
C GLY A 84 -4.92 30.69 17.75
N LEU A 85 -3.97 31.01 18.64
CA LEU A 85 -2.55 30.59 18.52
C LEU A 85 -2.40 29.07 18.63
N PHE A 86 -3.17 28.42 19.49
CA PHE A 86 -3.19 26.96 19.61
C PHE A 86 -3.77 26.29 18.35
N CYS A 87 -4.85 26.82 17.78
CA CYS A 87 -5.40 26.34 16.50
C CYS A 87 -4.43 26.58 15.32
N CYS A 88 -3.71 27.70 15.29
CA CYS A 88 -2.66 27.97 14.28
C CYS A 88 -1.46 27.03 14.44
N SER A 89 -1.10 26.62 15.66
CA SER A 89 -0.01 25.67 15.88
C SER A 89 -0.34 24.24 15.43
N LEU A 90 -1.64 23.91 15.27
CA LEU A 90 -2.09 22.63 14.73
C LEU A 90 -2.00 22.54 13.19
N ILE A 91 -1.79 23.67 12.51
CA ILE A 91 -1.51 23.69 11.06
C ILE A 91 -0.01 23.53 10.86
N SER A 92 0.53 22.41 11.31
CA SER A 92 1.87 22.01 10.90
C SER A 92 1.84 21.71 9.41
N ALA A 93 2.45 22.58 8.62
CA ALA A 93 2.72 22.26 7.21
C ALA A 93 3.56 20.99 7.19
N LYS A 94 2.94 19.85 6.83
CA LYS A 94 3.66 18.58 6.70
C LYS A 94 4.66 18.76 5.57
N ALA A 95 5.93 18.58 5.83
CA ALA A 95 6.93 18.45 4.78
C ALA A 95 6.43 17.38 3.81
N GLN A 96 6.44 17.68 2.52
CA GLN A 96 5.91 16.81 1.47
C GLN A 96 6.84 16.86 0.27
N VAL A 97 6.93 15.76 -0.45
CA VAL A 97 7.58 15.74 -1.75
C VAL A 97 6.61 16.35 -2.76
N LEU A 98 7.01 17.45 -3.39
CA LEU A 98 6.17 18.17 -4.32
C LEU A 98 6.84 18.26 -5.70
N LEU A 99 6.03 18.21 -6.75
CA LEU A 99 6.49 18.55 -8.09
C LEU A 99 6.93 20.02 -8.09
N ASP A 100 8.18 20.25 -8.52
CA ASP A 100 8.76 21.59 -8.58
C ASP A 100 8.94 22.03 -10.04
N LYS A 101 8.59 23.26 -10.31
CA LYS A 101 8.79 23.90 -11.62
C LYS A 101 9.97 24.89 -11.62
N GLY A 102 10.67 25.00 -10.51
CA GLY A 102 11.68 26.03 -10.30
C GLY A 102 13.08 25.47 -10.00
N THR A 103 14.02 26.41 -9.84
CA THR A 103 15.45 26.16 -9.54
C THR A 103 15.81 26.45 -8.07
N GLY A 104 14.86 26.33 -7.16
CA GLY A 104 15.05 26.66 -5.74
C GLY A 104 16.12 25.80 -5.05
N LYS A 105 16.62 26.24 -3.89
CA LYS A 105 17.71 25.61 -3.14
C LYS A 105 17.48 24.11 -2.88
N ASN A 106 16.23 23.71 -2.61
CA ASN A 106 15.83 22.33 -2.31
C ASN A 106 15.22 21.61 -3.53
N SER A 107 15.29 22.22 -4.73
CA SER A 107 14.88 21.61 -5.97
C SER A 107 15.89 20.54 -6.42
N PHE A 108 15.38 19.39 -6.84
CA PHE A 108 16.17 18.29 -7.38
C PHE A 108 15.67 17.92 -8.78
N PRO A 109 16.45 18.10 -9.84
CA PRO A 109 16.09 17.70 -11.18
C PRO A 109 16.24 16.18 -11.34
N ILE A 110 15.14 15.52 -11.71
CA ILE A 110 15.13 14.09 -12.07
C ILE A 110 15.49 13.97 -13.55
N VAL A 111 14.82 14.77 -14.41
CA VAL A 111 15.09 14.92 -15.84
C VAL A 111 15.23 16.38 -16.17
N SER A 112 16.35 16.77 -16.75
CA SER A 112 16.62 18.14 -17.17
C SER A 112 17.14 18.20 -18.61
N SER A 113 17.23 19.40 -19.19
CA SER A 113 17.79 19.62 -20.53
C SER A 113 19.28 19.26 -20.63
N LEU A 114 20.00 19.24 -19.51
CA LEU A 114 21.45 19.02 -19.47
C LEU A 114 21.84 17.58 -19.13
N THR A 115 21.09 16.94 -18.23
CA THR A 115 21.41 15.60 -17.75
C THR A 115 20.25 15.00 -16.95
N ASN A 116 20.12 13.70 -16.98
CA ASN A 116 19.20 12.92 -16.18
C ASN A 116 19.87 12.43 -14.90
N ALA A 117 19.09 12.22 -13.84
CA ALA A 117 19.57 11.59 -12.63
C ALA A 117 19.85 10.09 -12.86
N VAL A 118 20.79 9.53 -12.09
CA VAL A 118 21.07 8.09 -12.04
C VAL A 118 20.40 7.53 -10.78
N VAL A 119 19.68 6.42 -10.91
CA VAL A 119 19.09 5.70 -9.76
C VAL A 119 20.13 4.72 -9.23
N CYS A 120 20.61 4.95 -8.00
CA CYS A 120 21.64 4.15 -7.35
C CYS A 120 21.04 3.36 -6.18
N PHE A 121 21.24 2.06 -6.16
CA PHE A 121 20.86 1.18 -5.05
C PHE A 121 21.84 0.01 -4.91
N ASP A 122 21.81 -0.67 -3.77
CA ASP A 122 22.66 -1.84 -3.54
C ASP A 122 21.97 -3.08 -4.10
N GLY A 123 22.67 -3.81 -4.96
CA GLY A 123 22.16 -5.07 -5.52
C GLY A 123 21.92 -6.19 -4.48
N LYS A 124 22.44 -6.00 -3.24
CA LYS A 124 22.22 -6.93 -2.12
C LYS A 124 21.01 -6.57 -1.26
N ASP A 125 20.47 -5.36 -1.41
CA ASP A 125 19.24 -4.96 -0.74
C ASP A 125 18.06 -5.83 -1.21
N ALA A 126 16.97 -5.84 -0.45
CA ALA A 126 15.81 -6.68 -0.73
C ALA A 126 15.28 -6.49 -2.16
N THR A 127 14.77 -7.57 -2.76
CA THR A 127 14.26 -7.59 -4.15
C THR A 127 13.24 -6.50 -4.44
N VAL A 128 12.41 -6.12 -3.46
CA VAL A 128 11.42 -5.05 -3.61
C VAL A 128 12.06 -3.69 -3.85
N VAL A 129 13.28 -3.45 -3.38
CA VAL A 129 14.00 -2.20 -3.64
C VAL A 129 14.36 -2.08 -5.11
N ARG A 130 14.95 -3.13 -5.70
CA ARG A 130 15.18 -3.21 -7.15
C ARG A 130 13.88 -3.08 -7.94
N LYS A 131 12.81 -3.77 -7.49
CA LYS A 131 11.50 -3.73 -8.13
C LYS A 131 10.93 -2.32 -8.13
N SER A 132 10.99 -1.62 -7.00
CA SER A 132 10.53 -0.23 -6.89
C SER A 132 11.37 0.74 -7.72
N ALA A 133 12.70 0.51 -7.83
CA ALA A 133 13.57 1.28 -8.71
C ALA A 133 13.18 1.11 -10.19
N SER A 134 12.91 -0.10 -10.63
CA SER A 134 12.42 -0.37 -12.00
C SER A 134 11.08 0.31 -12.28
N LEU A 135 10.13 0.22 -11.33
CA LEU A 135 8.83 0.90 -11.46
C LEU A 135 8.99 2.43 -11.53
N PHE A 136 9.88 2.98 -10.71
CA PHE A 136 10.16 4.42 -10.73
C PHE A 136 10.78 4.88 -12.06
N VAL A 137 11.73 4.14 -12.62
CA VAL A 137 12.31 4.43 -13.94
C VAL A 137 11.26 4.38 -15.04
N ASP A 138 10.38 3.37 -15.01
CA ASP A 138 9.23 3.29 -15.92
C ASP A 138 8.26 4.48 -15.76
N ASP A 139 8.03 4.93 -14.53
CA ASP A 139 7.18 6.09 -14.25
C ASP A 139 7.78 7.38 -14.80
N VAL A 140 9.09 7.60 -14.61
CA VAL A 140 9.78 8.74 -15.22
C VAL A 140 9.71 8.69 -16.75
N ARG A 141 9.89 7.51 -17.35
CA ARG A 141 9.73 7.33 -18.79
C ARG A 141 8.30 7.64 -19.26
N ARG A 142 7.26 7.25 -18.51
CA ARG A 142 5.86 7.57 -18.81
C ARG A 142 5.61 9.07 -18.76
N VAL A 143 6.23 9.78 -17.80
CA VAL A 143 6.05 11.23 -17.62
C VAL A 143 6.86 12.03 -18.63
N THR A 144 8.08 11.59 -19.00
CA THR A 144 9.03 12.43 -19.75
C THR A 144 9.43 11.88 -21.12
N GLY A 145 9.16 10.62 -21.39
CA GLY A 145 9.73 9.92 -22.54
C GLY A 145 11.21 9.58 -22.38
N GLN A 146 11.85 9.93 -21.25
CA GLN A 146 13.28 9.70 -20.99
C GLN A 146 13.45 8.52 -20.04
N GLU A 147 14.44 7.69 -20.30
CA GLU A 147 14.82 6.57 -19.44
C GLU A 147 15.98 6.97 -18.52
N LEU A 148 15.85 6.68 -17.23
CA LEU A 148 16.93 6.87 -16.27
C LEU A 148 17.84 5.63 -16.24
N LYS A 149 19.14 5.84 -16.10
CA LYS A 149 20.08 4.76 -15.81
C LYS A 149 19.85 4.26 -14.38
N MET A 150 19.80 2.94 -14.23
CA MET A 150 19.88 2.24 -12.94
C MET A 150 21.33 1.77 -12.72
N ASP A 151 21.83 1.94 -11.50
CA ASP A 151 23.19 1.55 -11.13
C ASP A 151 23.17 0.80 -9.77
N GLU A 152 23.57 -0.46 -9.83
CA GLU A 152 23.63 -1.38 -8.69
C GLU A 152 25.04 -1.49 -8.08
N SER A 153 25.94 -0.62 -8.50
CA SER A 153 27.33 -0.66 -8.02
C SER A 153 27.46 -0.11 -6.59
N LYS A 154 28.60 -0.41 -5.98
CA LYS A 154 28.90 0.09 -4.63
C LYS A 154 29.14 1.61 -4.62
N PRO A 155 28.93 2.28 -3.47
CA PRO A 155 29.25 3.69 -3.29
C PRO A 155 30.67 4.03 -3.74
N GLY A 156 30.82 5.18 -4.41
CA GLY A 156 32.11 5.69 -4.88
C GLY A 156 32.52 5.20 -6.29
N ARG A 157 31.76 4.31 -6.93
CA ARG A 157 31.99 3.88 -8.31
C ARG A 157 31.17 4.63 -9.35
N VAL A 158 30.19 5.41 -8.91
CA VAL A 158 29.32 6.19 -9.78
C VAL A 158 29.78 7.63 -9.85
N SER A 159 29.89 8.16 -11.08
CA SER A 159 30.08 9.59 -11.31
C SER A 159 28.84 10.15 -11.98
N ALA A 160 28.12 11.04 -11.28
CA ALA A 160 26.90 11.65 -11.76
C ALA A 160 26.73 13.04 -11.20
N ARG A 161 26.14 13.96 -12.00
CA ARG A 161 25.74 15.28 -11.47
C ARG A 161 24.60 15.15 -10.49
N TYR A 162 23.62 14.29 -10.81
CA TYR A 162 22.42 14.04 -10.00
C TYR A 162 22.23 12.55 -9.81
N ALA A 163 21.93 12.13 -8.58
CA ALA A 163 21.61 10.75 -8.26
C ALA A 163 20.34 10.64 -7.39
N ILE A 164 19.62 9.56 -7.56
CA ILE A 164 18.54 9.14 -6.66
C ILE A 164 19.10 7.93 -5.93
N ILE A 165 19.50 8.11 -4.67
CA ILE A 165 20.09 7.05 -3.85
C ILE A 165 18.97 6.43 -3.02
N VAL A 166 18.76 5.14 -3.19
CA VAL A 166 17.67 4.38 -2.56
C VAL A 166 18.25 3.20 -1.80
N GLY A 167 17.77 2.99 -0.58
CA GLY A 167 18.19 1.81 0.18
C GLY A 167 17.57 1.69 1.56
N THR A 168 17.72 0.48 2.10
CA THR A 168 17.27 0.10 3.44
C THR A 168 18.40 0.28 4.45
N ILE A 169 18.09 0.80 5.62
CA ILE A 169 19.04 0.99 6.71
C ILE A 169 19.59 -0.37 7.15
N GLY A 170 20.92 -0.49 7.20
CA GLY A 170 21.63 -1.72 7.60
C GLY A 170 21.73 -2.80 6.50
N GLU A 171 21.02 -2.63 5.36
CA GLU A 171 21.07 -3.56 4.24
C GLU A 171 21.73 -2.93 3.00
N SER A 172 21.70 -1.62 2.90
CA SER A 172 22.21 -0.86 1.76
C SER A 172 23.55 -0.18 2.09
N GLY A 173 24.62 -0.60 1.47
CA GLY A 173 25.94 0.06 1.58
C GLY A 173 25.90 1.53 1.15
N TRP A 174 24.93 1.95 0.32
CA TRP A 174 24.73 3.35 -0.04
C TRP A 174 24.22 4.18 1.17
N ILE A 175 23.24 3.67 1.88
CA ILE A 175 22.67 4.35 3.06
C ILE A 175 23.68 4.36 4.20
N ASP A 176 24.34 3.22 4.45
CA ASP A 176 25.36 3.11 5.51
C ASP A 176 26.55 4.04 5.27
N ALA A 177 26.98 4.19 4.01
CA ALA A 177 28.03 5.14 3.65
C ALA A 177 27.61 6.61 3.84
N LEU A 178 26.34 6.95 3.68
CA LEU A 178 25.83 8.30 3.94
C LEU A 178 25.70 8.57 5.43
N VAL A 179 25.22 7.61 6.21
CA VAL A 179 25.14 7.70 7.69
C VAL A 179 26.52 7.84 8.31
N SER A 180 27.47 6.98 7.95
CA SER A 180 28.85 7.02 8.49
C SER A 180 29.60 8.31 8.15
N ARG A 181 29.22 8.98 7.07
CA ARG A 181 29.77 10.29 6.66
C ARG A 181 28.99 11.48 7.22
N HIS A 182 28.02 11.25 8.11
CA HIS A 182 27.13 12.28 8.67
C HIS A 182 26.44 13.13 7.59
N LYS A 183 26.11 12.52 6.44
CA LYS A 183 25.40 13.18 5.34
C LYS A 183 23.88 13.13 5.52
N ILE A 184 23.40 12.08 6.19
CA ILE A 184 22.00 11.89 6.58
C ILE A 184 21.94 11.41 8.04
N ASP A 185 20.83 11.71 8.69
CA ASP A 185 20.51 11.18 10.02
C ASP A 185 19.21 10.36 9.92
N THR A 186 19.34 9.07 10.18
CA THR A 186 18.25 8.09 10.08
C THR A 186 17.62 7.74 11.44
N ALA A 187 18.09 8.33 12.57
CA ALA A 187 17.63 8.00 13.91
C ALA A 187 16.11 8.08 14.08
N ALA A 188 15.47 9.03 13.40
CA ALA A 188 14.02 9.22 13.49
C ALA A 188 13.18 8.06 12.91
N ILE A 189 13.77 7.18 12.09
CA ILE A 189 13.07 6.06 11.44
C ILE A 189 13.70 4.71 11.77
N ALA A 190 14.92 4.66 12.26
CA ALA A 190 15.61 3.42 12.61
C ALA A 190 14.81 2.60 13.64
N GLY A 191 14.74 1.27 13.44
CA GLY A 191 14.00 0.35 14.31
C GLY A 191 12.47 0.47 14.23
N SER A 192 11.94 1.39 13.43
CA SER A 192 10.51 1.47 13.14
C SER A 192 10.16 0.57 11.95
N TRP A 193 8.89 0.20 11.80
CA TRP A 193 8.43 -0.57 10.65
C TRP A 193 7.78 0.33 9.59
N GLU A 194 8.11 0.07 8.32
CA GLU A 194 7.55 0.69 7.12
C GLU A 194 7.64 2.22 7.09
N ARG A 195 8.66 2.78 7.74
CA ARG A 195 8.94 4.21 7.66
C ARG A 195 10.02 4.51 6.62
N TYR A 196 10.02 5.72 6.15
CA TYR A 196 11.04 6.21 5.24
C TYR A 196 11.30 7.70 5.44
N MET A 197 12.46 8.13 4.99
CA MET A 197 12.80 9.53 4.87
C MET A 197 13.25 9.86 3.45
N ILE A 198 13.03 11.10 3.06
CA ILE A 198 13.46 11.64 1.77
C ILE A 198 14.09 13.00 2.04
N GLU A 199 15.33 13.21 1.59
CA GLU A 199 15.98 14.51 1.68
C GLU A 199 16.96 14.75 0.51
N VAL A 200 17.23 16.02 0.24
CA VAL A 200 18.21 16.42 -0.78
C VAL A 200 19.56 16.68 -0.14
N VAL A 201 20.57 15.95 -0.58
CA VAL A 201 21.94 16.02 -0.04
C VAL A 201 22.91 16.54 -1.10
N ASN A 202 23.69 17.58 -0.76
CA ASN A 202 24.75 18.08 -1.60
C ASN A 202 26.06 17.34 -1.31
N ASN A 203 26.79 16.96 -2.36
CA ASN A 203 28.04 16.20 -2.27
C ASN A 203 27.90 14.98 -1.33
N PRO A 204 26.93 14.08 -1.60
CA PRO A 204 26.63 12.94 -0.72
C PRO A 204 27.83 12.00 -0.63
N ILE A 205 28.42 11.67 -1.75
CA ILE A 205 29.56 10.75 -1.92
C ILE A 205 30.47 11.31 -3.03
N PRO A 206 31.79 11.05 -3.01
CA PRO A 206 32.68 11.42 -4.09
C PRO A 206 32.17 10.94 -5.46
N GLY A 207 32.17 11.82 -6.46
CA GLY A 207 31.64 11.57 -7.79
C GLY A 207 30.17 12.00 -7.99
N ILE A 208 29.42 12.31 -6.94
CA ILE A 208 28.02 12.77 -7.03
C ILE A 208 27.89 14.19 -6.45
N LYS A 209 27.43 15.16 -7.28
CA LYS A 209 27.28 16.54 -6.83
C LYS A 209 26.04 16.78 -5.98
N LYS A 210 24.93 16.17 -6.31
CA LYS A 210 23.67 16.33 -5.58
C LYS A 210 22.86 15.05 -5.69
N ALA A 211 22.26 14.61 -4.58
CA ALA A 211 21.34 13.48 -4.59
C ALA A 211 20.05 13.79 -3.85
N ILE A 212 18.96 13.16 -4.29
CA ILE A 212 17.80 12.88 -3.44
C ILE A 212 18.03 11.50 -2.83
N VAL A 213 17.96 11.41 -1.51
CA VAL A 213 18.16 10.17 -0.78
C VAL A 213 16.84 9.68 -0.25
N VAL A 214 16.52 8.42 -0.54
CA VAL A 214 15.38 7.69 -0.01
C VAL A 214 15.91 6.58 0.89
N ALA A 215 15.79 6.74 2.20
CA ALA A 215 16.19 5.75 3.18
C ALA A 215 14.94 5.16 3.86
N GLY A 216 14.80 3.84 3.82
CA GLY A 216 13.72 3.12 4.50
C GLY A 216 14.21 2.47 5.79
N SER A 217 13.34 2.40 6.81
CA SER A 217 13.59 1.65 8.04
C SER A 217 13.59 0.13 7.79
N ASP A 218 12.91 -0.30 6.74
CA ASP A 218 12.85 -1.66 6.23
C ASP A 218 12.61 -1.66 4.71
N ARG A 219 12.57 -2.85 4.10
CA ARG A 219 12.41 -3.05 2.66
C ARG A 219 11.14 -2.40 2.08
N ARG A 220 10.02 -2.39 2.84
CA ARG A 220 8.76 -1.78 2.40
C ARG A 220 8.82 -0.26 2.52
N GLY A 221 9.33 0.26 3.63
CA GLY A 221 9.55 1.69 3.80
C GLY A 221 10.38 2.28 2.67
N THR A 222 11.45 1.59 2.26
CA THR A 222 12.29 1.99 1.11
C THR A 222 11.47 2.10 -0.18
N ALA A 223 10.68 1.07 -0.50
CA ALA A 223 9.84 1.03 -1.69
C ALA A 223 8.76 2.13 -1.65
N TYR A 224 8.09 2.33 -0.52
CA TYR A 224 7.09 3.37 -0.34
C TYR A 224 7.69 4.78 -0.53
N GLY A 225 8.89 5.00 0.02
CA GLY A 225 9.60 6.26 -0.15
C GLY A 225 9.87 6.59 -1.61
N LEU A 226 10.37 5.63 -2.39
CA LEU A 226 10.66 5.85 -3.80
C LEU A 226 9.36 6.06 -4.61
N LEU A 227 8.33 5.24 -4.38
CA LEU A 227 7.06 5.37 -5.09
C LEU A 227 6.25 6.62 -4.68
N SER A 228 6.56 7.24 -3.52
CA SER A 228 6.01 8.55 -3.18
C SER A 228 6.55 9.64 -4.10
N ILE A 229 7.78 9.50 -4.60
CA ILE A 229 8.33 10.40 -5.64
C ILE A 229 7.61 10.16 -6.98
N SER A 230 7.30 8.91 -7.33
CA SER A 230 6.45 8.59 -8.50
C SER A 230 5.11 9.32 -8.44
N LYS A 231 4.45 9.29 -7.27
CA LYS A 231 3.19 10.02 -7.05
C LYS A 231 3.40 11.54 -7.19
N ALA A 232 4.49 12.08 -6.64
CA ALA A 232 4.80 13.51 -6.71
C ALA A 232 5.04 13.99 -8.15
N ILE A 233 5.63 13.18 -9.02
CA ILE A 233 5.83 13.53 -10.44
C ILE A 233 4.57 13.33 -11.31
N GLY A 234 3.45 12.90 -10.72
CA GLY A 234 2.15 12.82 -11.37
C GLY A 234 1.72 11.42 -11.84
N VAL A 235 2.37 10.35 -11.35
CA VAL A 235 1.92 8.98 -11.62
C VAL A 235 1.00 8.50 -10.51
N SER A 236 -0.29 8.43 -10.80
CA SER A 236 -1.30 7.90 -9.88
C SER A 236 -1.04 6.41 -9.59
N PRO A 237 -1.28 5.91 -8.36
CA PRO A 237 -1.35 4.48 -8.10
C PRO A 237 -2.32 3.73 -9.04
N TRP A 238 -3.35 4.41 -9.49
CA TRP A 238 -4.41 3.88 -10.35
C TRP A 238 -4.14 4.01 -11.85
N TYR A 239 -2.93 4.43 -12.26
CA TYR A 239 -2.60 4.68 -13.66
C TYR A 239 -2.89 3.50 -14.58
N TRP A 240 -2.77 2.27 -14.07
CA TRP A 240 -2.96 1.05 -14.84
C TRP A 240 -4.36 0.44 -14.65
N TRP A 241 -4.88 0.42 -13.40
CA TRP A 241 -6.16 -0.21 -13.10
C TRP A 241 -7.38 0.64 -13.46
N ALA A 242 -7.24 1.95 -13.45
CA ALA A 242 -8.32 2.90 -13.74
C ALA A 242 -7.94 3.89 -14.85
N ASP A 243 -6.91 3.57 -15.67
CA ASP A 243 -6.44 4.40 -16.79
C ASP A 243 -6.23 5.87 -16.39
N ALA A 244 -5.82 6.12 -15.13
CA ALA A 244 -5.60 7.46 -14.63
C ALA A 244 -4.53 8.18 -15.49
N PRO A 245 -4.85 9.34 -16.07
CA PRO A 245 -3.99 9.96 -17.07
C PRO A 245 -2.68 10.47 -16.48
N ILE A 246 -1.58 10.27 -17.20
CA ILE A 246 -0.26 10.78 -16.85
C ILE A 246 0.05 11.98 -17.73
N LYS A 247 0.24 13.15 -17.09
CA LYS A 247 0.60 14.37 -17.82
C LYS A 247 2.05 14.33 -18.27
N GLN A 248 2.26 14.41 -19.59
CA GLN A 248 3.59 14.47 -20.19
C GLN A 248 4.31 15.78 -19.88
N GLN A 249 5.62 15.70 -19.58
CA GLN A 249 6.48 16.83 -19.25
C GLN A 249 7.85 16.61 -19.88
N LYS A 250 8.47 17.67 -20.45
CA LYS A 250 9.83 17.57 -21.01
C LYS A 250 10.92 17.48 -19.94
N GLN A 251 10.68 18.05 -18.78
CA GLN A 251 11.60 18.10 -17.65
C GLN A 251 10.79 17.87 -16.37
N VAL A 252 11.39 17.22 -15.40
CA VAL A 252 10.77 16.95 -14.10
C VAL A 252 11.77 17.22 -12.99
N SER A 253 11.34 18.05 -12.04
CA SER A 253 12.05 18.32 -10.79
C SER A 253 11.10 18.12 -9.61
N VAL A 254 11.64 17.73 -8.48
CA VAL A 254 10.89 17.65 -7.24
C VAL A 254 11.53 18.56 -6.18
N LYS A 255 10.70 19.11 -5.32
CA LYS A 255 11.12 19.86 -4.15
C LYS A 255 10.81 19.04 -2.92
N VAL A 256 11.79 18.90 -2.05
CA VAL A 256 11.62 18.24 -0.77
C VAL A 256 12.48 18.98 0.28
N ASP A 257 11.82 19.46 1.30
CA ASP A 257 12.47 19.68 2.59
C ASP A 257 12.50 18.32 3.27
N LYS A 258 13.44 18.05 4.18
CA LYS A 258 13.54 16.73 4.83
C LYS A 258 12.15 16.17 5.19
N PHE A 259 11.73 15.13 4.48
CA PHE A 259 10.47 14.45 4.72
C PHE A 259 10.71 13.19 5.54
N ILE A 260 9.92 12.98 6.57
CA ILE A 260 9.95 11.77 7.40
C ILE A 260 8.51 11.25 7.48
N SER A 261 8.29 10.02 7.02
CA SER A 261 6.98 9.38 7.08
C SER A 261 6.58 9.07 8.53
N LYS A 262 5.28 8.96 8.78
CA LYS A 262 4.76 8.40 10.03
C LYS A 262 4.78 6.87 9.96
N THR A 263 4.86 6.21 11.11
CA THR A 263 4.58 4.78 11.20
C THR A 263 3.11 4.55 10.86
N PRO A 264 2.78 3.58 10.01
CA PRO A 264 1.39 3.19 9.76
C PRO A 264 0.68 2.81 11.08
N SER A 265 -0.59 3.17 11.21
CA SER A 265 -1.37 2.91 12.43
C SER A 265 -1.77 1.45 12.62
N VAL A 266 -1.75 0.66 11.53
CA VAL A 266 -2.05 -0.77 11.51
C VAL A 266 -0.97 -1.53 10.75
N LYS A 267 -0.64 -2.74 11.22
CA LYS A 267 0.45 -3.55 10.67
C LYS A 267 0.12 -4.06 9.26
N PHE A 268 -1.06 -4.63 9.05
CA PHE A 268 -1.48 -5.17 7.77
C PHE A 268 -2.53 -4.28 7.11
N ARG A 269 -2.29 -3.93 5.84
CA ARG A 269 -3.15 -3.08 5.02
C ARG A 269 -3.20 -3.69 3.64
N GLY A 270 -4.39 -4.01 3.15
CA GLY A 270 -4.50 -4.72 1.89
C GLY A 270 -5.91 -4.86 1.39
N ILE A 271 -6.06 -5.75 0.45
CA ILE A 271 -7.35 -6.09 -0.17
C ILE A 271 -7.60 -7.60 -0.11
N PHE A 272 -8.85 -7.94 -0.27
CA PHE A 272 -9.32 -9.30 -0.50
C PHE A 272 -9.96 -9.37 -1.91
N ILE A 273 -9.49 -10.28 -2.74
CA ILE A 273 -10.09 -10.56 -4.05
C ILE A 273 -11.16 -11.63 -3.83
N ASN A 274 -12.43 -11.24 -3.88
CA ASN A 274 -13.57 -12.09 -3.52
C ASN A 274 -14.58 -12.31 -4.64
N ASP A 275 -14.54 -11.48 -5.69
CA ASP A 275 -15.51 -11.53 -6.81
C ASP A 275 -14.80 -11.68 -8.17
N GLU A 276 -13.69 -12.41 -8.19
CA GLU A 276 -12.83 -12.55 -9.36
C GLU A 276 -13.51 -13.19 -10.56
N ASP A 277 -14.46 -14.08 -10.35
CA ASP A 277 -15.22 -14.77 -11.41
C ASP A 277 -16.20 -13.84 -12.15
N TRP A 278 -16.59 -12.73 -11.53
CA TRP A 278 -17.48 -11.74 -12.16
C TRP A 278 -16.72 -10.79 -13.10
N GLY A 279 -15.47 -10.47 -12.79
CA GLY A 279 -14.69 -9.50 -13.54
C GLY A 279 -13.24 -9.91 -13.79
N LEU A 280 -12.40 -9.91 -12.76
CA LEU A 280 -10.94 -10.04 -12.85
C LEU A 280 -10.50 -11.32 -13.58
N TYR A 281 -11.09 -12.47 -13.25
CA TYR A 281 -10.77 -13.75 -13.88
C TYR A 281 -11.06 -13.70 -15.38
N ARG A 282 -12.28 -13.26 -15.77
CA ARG A 282 -12.70 -13.20 -17.17
C ARG A 282 -11.88 -12.22 -17.98
N TRP A 283 -11.54 -11.07 -17.38
CA TRP A 283 -10.71 -10.05 -18.00
C TRP A 283 -9.28 -10.57 -18.22
N SER A 284 -8.64 -11.14 -17.21
CA SER A 284 -7.27 -11.65 -17.31
C SER A 284 -7.18 -12.78 -18.34
N LYS A 285 -8.07 -13.75 -18.27
CA LYS A 285 -8.15 -14.87 -19.20
C LYS A 285 -8.28 -14.42 -20.66
N ARG A 286 -9.05 -13.35 -20.92
CA ARG A 286 -9.35 -12.89 -22.30
C ARG A 286 -8.35 -11.86 -22.81
N ASN A 287 -7.81 -11.03 -21.94
CA ASN A 287 -7.10 -9.81 -22.36
C ASN A 287 -5.64 -9.76 -21.88
N PHE A 288 -5.29 -10.38 -20.77
CA PHE A 288 -3.99 -10.14 -20.13
C PHE A 288 -3.10 -11.39 -19.99
N GLU A 289 -3.64 -12.52 -19.51
CA GLU A 289 -2.95 -13.81 -19.43
C GLU A 289 -3.65 -14.87 -20.28
N LYS A 290 -3.90 -14.55 -21.56
CA LYS A 290 -4.61 -15.39 -22.53
C LYS A 290 -3.96 -16.78 -22.68
N GLU A 291 -2.65 -16.81 -22.67
CA GLU A 291 -1.84 -18.01 -22.80
C GLU A 291 -2.04 -19.00 -21.65
N ARG A 292 -2.37 -18.48 -20.46
CA ARG A 292 -2.66 -19.30 -19.28
C ARG A 292 -4.13 -19.75 -19.24
N GLY A 293 -5.02 -19.02 -19.88
CA GLY A 293 -6.47 -19.25 -19.79
C GLY A 293 -7.04 -19.01 -18.39
N ASN A 294 -6.27 -18.39 -17.51
CA ASN A 294 -6.61 -18.05 -16.14
C ASN A 294 -5.82 -16.80 -15.74
N PHE A 295 -5.97 -16.28 -14.52
CA PHE A 295 -5.02 -15.29 -14.08
C PHE A 295 -3.96 -15.91 -13.14
N GLY A 296 -2.78 -15.32 -13.17
CA GLY A 296 -1.61 -15.86 -12.51
C GLY A 296 -0.59 -14.76 -12.19
N PRO A 297 0.73 -15.06 -12.31
CA PRO A 297 1.78 -14.18 -11.81
C PRO A 297 1.79 -12.78 -12.43
N ARG A 298 1.39 -12.61 -13.69
CA ARG A 298 1.35 -11.27 -14.32
C ARG A 298 0.22 -10.42 -13.74
N THR A 299 -0.96 -11.00 -13.54
CA THR A 299 -2.10 -10.31 -12.93
C THR A 299 -1.79 -9.98 -11.47
N TYR A 300 -1.26 -10.95 -10.69
CA TYR A 300 -0.85 -10.71 -9.32
C TYR A 300 0.28 -9.69 -9.21
N ALA A 301 1.20 -9.63 -10.16
CA ALA A 301 2.23 -8.58 -10.19
C ALA A 301 1.59 -7.17 -10.27
N LYS A 302 0.52 -7.00 -11.07
CA LYS A 302 -0.19 -5.73 -11.16
C LYS A 302 -1.00 -5.40 -9.90
N VAL A 303 -1.56 -6.40 -9.23
CA VAL A 303 -2.21 -6.23 -7.92
C VAL A 303 -1.19 -5.83 -6.86
N CYS A 304 -0.06 -6.53 -6.77
CA CYS A 304 1.02 -6.24 -5.83
C CYS A 304 1.64 -4.85 -6.09
N GLU A 305 1.81 -4.45 -7.35
CA GLU A 305 2.25 -3.10 -7.72
C GLU A 305 1.29 -2.03 -7.18
N LEU A 306 -0.02 -2.22 -7.36
CA LEU A 306 -1.04 -1.29 -6.85
C LEU A 306 -0.95 -1.18 -5.33
N LEU A 307 -0.89 -2.31 -4.62
CA LEU A 307 -0.76 -2.34 -3.17
C LEU A 307 0.48 -1.59 -2.69
N LEU A 308 1.63 -1.83 -3.32
CA LEU A 308 2.88 -1.16 -2.99
C LEU A 308 2.79 0.36 -3.19
N ARG A 309 2.17 0.82 -4.30
CA ARG A 309 1.94 2.24 -4.58
C ARG A 309 0.97 2.91 -3.59
N LEU A 310 0.03 2.15 -3.04
CA LEU A 310 -0.90 2.59 -1.99
C LEU A 310 -0.32 2.45 -0.57
N GLN A 311 0.95 2.05 -0.43
CA GLN A 311 1.60 1.77 0.85
C GLN A 311 0.87 0.68 1.64
N ALA A 312 0.33 -0.29 0.93
CA ALA A 312 -0.27 -1.50 1.47
C ALA A 312 0.71 -2.67 1.34
N ASN A 313 0.52 -3.70 2.17
CA ASN A 313 1.46 -4.81 2.32
C ASN A 313 0.80 -6.19 2.41
N TYR A 314 -0.52 -6.29 2.20
CA TYR A 314 -1.26 -7.51 2.47
C TYR A 314 -2.25 -7.85 1.35
N LEU A 315 -2.37 -9.13 1.01
CA LEU A 315 -3.29 -9.62 0.00
C LEU A 315 -3.94 -10.93 0.44
N CYS A 316 -5.27 -10.98 0.50
CA CYS A 316 -6.02 -12.23 0.38
C CYS A 316 -6.28 -12.47 -1.10
N PRO A 317 -5.73 -13.54 -1.70
CA PRO A 317 -5.86 -13.79 -3.14
C PRO A 317 -7.25 -14.31 -3.49
N ALA A 318 -7.50 -14.43 -4.80
CA ALA A 318 -8.70 -15.03 -5.36
C ALA A 318 -8.92 -16.46 -4.84
N MET A 319 -10.15 -16.77 -4.47
CA MET A 319 -10.47 -18.02 -3.77
C MET A 319 -11.56 -18.87 -4.44
N HIS A 320 -12.31 -18.33 -5.40
CA HIS A 320 -13.41 -19.06 -6.07
C HIS A 320 -12.85 -20.15 -6.99
N ASP A 321 -13.62 -21.20 -7.18
CA ASP A 321 -13.25 -22.37 -8.00
C ASP A 321 -13.16 -22.05 -9.51
N ALA A 322 -13.74 -20.94 -9.96
CA ALA A 322 -13.60 -20.45 -11.32
C ALA A 322 -12.14 -20.09 -11.65
N SER A 323 -11.38 -19.63 -10.66
CA SER A 323 -9.98 -19.29 -10.78
C SER A 323 -9.09 -20.40 -10.20
N MET A 324 -7.85 -20.48 -10.68
CA MET A 324 -6.87 -21.38 -10.09
C MET A 324 -6.40 -20.83 -8.75
N ALA A 325 -6.41 -21.67 -7.70
CA ALA A 325 -5.93 -21.26 -6.38
C ALA A 325 -4.51 -20.68 -6.45
N PHE A 326 -4.29 -19.59 -5.71
CA PHE A 326 -3.04 -18.82 -5.75
C PHE A 326 -1.80 -19.69 -5.57
N HIS A 327 -1.80 -20.57 -4.58
CA HIS A 327 -0.65 -21.39 -4.21
C HIS A 327 -0.39 -22.58 -5.16
N ARG A 328 -1.33 -22.92 -6.05
CA ARG A 328 -1.12 -23.92 -7.10
C ARG A 328 -0.17 -23.45 -8.21
N ILE A 329 0.09 -22.15 -8.28
CA ILE A 329 1.02 -21.55 -9.22
C ILE A 329 2.22 -21.03 -8.41
N PRO A 330 3.35 -21.78 -8.36
CA PRO A 330 4.50 -21.40 -7.52
C PRO A 330 5.02 -19.99 -7.81
N GLU A 331 4.94 -19.53 -9.05
CA GLU A 331 5.39 -18.21 -9.47
C GLU A 331 4.59 -17.07 -8.80
N ASN A 332 3.35 -17.32 -8.39
CA ASN A 332 2.55 -16.33 -7.68
C ASN A 332 3.21 -15.94 -6.35
N ARG A 333 3.71 -16.92 -5.59
CA ARG A 333 4.41 -16.68 -4.31
C ARG A 333 5.69 -15.87 -4.52
N LEU A 334 6.47 -16.22 -5.56
CA LEU A 334 7.68 -15.50 -5.91
C LEU A 334 7.38 -14.04 -6.31
N VAL A 335 6.29 -13.83 -7.04
CA VAL A 335 5.83 -12.47 -7.37
C VAL A 335 5.46 -11.71 -6.10
N ALA A 336 4.60 -12.25 -5.25
CA ALA A 336 4.18 -11.58 -4.02
C ALA A 336 5.39 -11.22 -3.14
N ASP A 337 6.33 -12.15 -2.94
CA ASP A 337 7.56 -11.92 -2.18
C ASP A 337 8.43 -10.84 -2.82
N SER A 338 8.57 -10.84 -4.15
CA SER A 338 9.35 -9.82 -4.87
C SER A 338 8.82 -8.40 -4.70
N PHE A 339 7.53 -8.24 -4.36
CA PHE A 339 6.88 -6.98 -3.98
C PHE A 339 6.77 -6.81 -2.46
N ALA A 340 7.32 -7.73 -1.67
CA ALA A 340 7.21 -7.75 -0.21
C ALA A 340 5.76 -7.72 0.30
N ILE A 341 4.85 -8.41 -0.39
CA ILE A 341 3.44 -8.53 0.00
C ILE A 341 3.26 -9.77 0.86
N VAL A 342 2.67 -9.58 2.03
CA VAL A 342 2.27 -10.65 2.94
C VAL A 342 1.01 -11.31 2.40
N MET A 343 1.03 -12.63 2.28
CA MET A 343 -0.12 -13.38 1.78
C MET A 343 -1.00 -13.84 2.94
N GLY A 344 -2.28 -13.54 2.83
CA GLY A 344 -3.30 -14.11 3.70
C GLY A 344 -4.20 -15.08 2.96
N SER A 345 -5.26 -15.49 3.61
CA SER A 345 -6.30 -16.33 3.01
C SER A 345 -7.67 -15.98 3.55
N SER A 346 -8.69 -16.42 2.81
CA SER A 346 -10.06 -16.29 3.22
C SER A 346 -10.42 -17.29 4.35
N HIS A 347 -11.62 -17.13 4.89
CA HIS A 347 -12.20 -18.07 5.84
C HIS A 347 -12.41 -19.50 5.29
N CYS A 348 -12.42 -19.67 3.95
CA CYS A 348 -12.54 -20.95 3.27
C CYS A 348 -11.19 -21.62 3.00
N GLU A 349 -10.10 -21.00 3.38
CA GLU A 349 -8.74 -21.45 3.05
C GLU A 349 -7.89 -21.61 4.33
N PRO A 350 -8.18 -22.64 5.15
CA PRO A 350 -7.37 -22.91 6.32
C PRO A 350 -5.90 -23.12 5.93
N LEU A 351 -5.01 -22.48 6.68
CA LEU A 351 -3.56 -22.55 6.45
C LEU A 351 -3.14 -22.35 4.98
N LEU A 352 -3.82 -21.41 4.27
CA LEU A 352 -3.59 -21.10 2.85
C LEU A 352 -3.98 -22.21 1.86
N PHE A 353 -4.70 -23.24 2.31
CA PHE A 353 -5.15 -24.34 1.45
C PHE A 353 -6.56 -24.07 0.94
N ASN A 354 -6.72 -23.90 -0.37
CA ASN A 354 -8.03 -23.66 -0.99
C ASN A 354 -8.85 -24.95 -1.08
N THR A 355 -9.80 -25.12 -0.17
CA THR A 355 -10.59 -26.34 -0.04
C THR A 355 -11.47 -26.60 -1.27
N ALA A 356 -11.93 -25.56 -1.98
CA ALA A 356 -12.83 -25.66 -3.11
C ALA A 356 -12.15 -26.19 -4.38
N SER A 357 -10.94 -25.71 -4.67
CA SER A 357 -10.27 -25.98 -5.94
C SER A 357 -9.10 -26.98 -5.83
N GLU A 358 -8.51 -27.14 -4.63
CA GLU A 358 -7.32 -27.99 -4.45
C GLU A 358 -7.66 -29.38 -3.90
N TRP A 359 -8.71 -29.53 -3.10
CA TRP A 359 -9.08 -30.82 -2.56
C TRP A 359 -9.65 -31.74 -3.66
N LYS A 360 -9.07 -32.94 -3.79
CA LYS A 360 -9.49 -33.94 -4.79
C LYS A 360 -9.98 -35.19 -4.05
N ARG A 361 -11.31 -35.32 -3.94
CA ARG A 361 -11.97 -36.40 -3.20
C ARG A 361 -11.54 -37.79 -3.65
N ASP A 362 -11.36 -37.99 -4.95
CA ASP A 362 -10.93 -39.26 -5.55
C ASP A 362 -9.52 -39.70 -5.12
N LYS A 363 -8.67 -38.74 -4.71
CA LYS A 363 -7.28 -39.00 -4.31
C LYS A 363 -7.01 -38.79 -2.83
N MET A 364 -7.78 -37.93 -2.18
CA MET A 364 -7.54 -37.47 -0.81
C MET A 364 -8.63 -37.95 0.17
N GLY A 365 -9.68 -38.66 -0.31
CA GLY A 365 -10.84 -39.05 0.50
C GLY A 365 -11.78 -37.90 0.77
N GLU A 366 -12.63 -38.04 1.76
CA GLU A 366 -13.58 -37.00 2.16
C GLU A 366 -12.82 -35.83 2.83
N TRP A 367 -13.28 -34.58 2.58
CA TRP A 367 -12.91 -33.43 3.39
C TRP A 367 -13.74 -33.47 4.67
N ASP A 368 -13.34 -34.32 5.58
CA ASP A 368 -14.08 -34.65 6.79
C ASP A 368 -13.08 -34.93 7.93
N TYR A 369 -13.14 -34.13 8.96
CA TYR A 369 -12.18 -34.25 10.08
C TYR A 369 -12.49 -35.42 11.01
N ILE A 370 -13.73 -35.96 10.98
CA ILE A 370 -14.10 -37.16 11.76
C ILE A 370 -13.51 -38.40 11.10
N ASN A 371 -13.69 -38.55 9.80
CA ASN A 371 -13.38 -39.80 9.09
C ASN A 371 -12.03 -39.78 8.36
N ASN A 372 -11.45 -38.57 8.12
CA ASN A 372 -10.22 -38.42 7.37
C ASN A 372 -9.30 -37.34 7.95
N LYS A 373 -9.20 -37.28 9.26
CA LYS A 373 -8.37 -36.34 10.03
C LYS A 373 -6.92 -36.28 9.54
N ASP A 374 -6.29 -37.44 9.37
CA ASP A 374 -4.89 -37.56 8.96
C ASP A 374 -4.68 -37.00 7.52
N GLY A 375 -5.63 -37.29 6.63
CA GLY A 375 -5.61 -36.74 5.27
C GLY A 375 -5.73 -35.22 5.24
N VAL A 376 -6.63 -34.65 6.06
CA VAL A 376 -6.79 -33.21 6.19
C VAL A 376 -5.52 -32.57 6.78
N ASN A 377 -5.02 -33.08 7.91
CA ASN A 377 -3.81 -32.55 8.54
C ASN A 377 -2.59 -32.64 7.65
N LYS A 378 -2.44 -33.73 6.88
CA LYS A 378 -1.33 -33.92 5.94
C LYS A 378 -1.27 -32.82 4.89
N VAL A 379 -2.41 -32.45 4.27
CA VAL A 379 -2.40 -31.43 3.22
C VAL A 379 -2.20 -30.03 3.80
N LEU A 380 -2.78 -29.73 4.98
CA LEU A 380 -2.59 -28.47 5.66
C LEU A 380 -1.12 -28.28 6.05
N LYS A 381 -0.49 -29.31 6.66
CA LYS A 381 0.94 -29.28 6.97
C LYS A 381 1.80 -29.10 5.72
N SER A 382 1.52 -29.84 4.64
CA SER A 382 2.26 -29.71 3.38
C SER A 382 2.19 -28.27 2.84
N ARG A 383 1.03 -27.61 2.94
CA ARG A 383 0.89 -26.22 2.51
C ARG A 383 1.69 -25.26 3.39
N VAL A 384 1.69 -25.46 4.70
CA VAL A 384 2.51 -24.63 5.61
C VAL A 384 3.98 -24.81 5.30
N ASP A 385 4.47 -26.05 5.14
CA ASP A 385 5.87 -26.31 4.79
C ASP A 385 6.26 -25.65 3.46
N GLU A 386 5.39 -25.69 2.45
CA GLU A 386 5.59 -25.08 1.14
C GLU A 386 5.64 -23.54 1.20
N CYS A 387 4.87 -22.94 2.11
CA CYS A 387 4.73 -21.48 2.24
C CYS A 387 5.65 -20.89 3.31
N ALA A 388 6.29 -21.69 4.16
CA ALA A 388 7.14 -21.23 5.26
C ALA A 388 8.26 -20.26 4.88
N PRO A 389 8.89 -20.33 3.69
CA PRO A 389 9.91 -19.36 3.28
C PRO A 389 9.40 -17.94 3.02
N PHE A 390 8.08 -17.74 2.94
CA PHE A 390 7.44 -16.49 2.56
C PHE A 390 6.72 -15.84 3.74
N GLU A 391 6.43 -14.54 3.65
CA GLU A 391 5.65 -13.85 4.66
C GLU A 391 4.15 -14.15 4.50
N ASN A 392 3.56 -14.76 5.51
CA ASN A 392 2.16 -15.17 5.49
C ASN A 392 1.42 -14.82 6.79
N VAL A 393 0.11 -14.71 6.69
CA VAL A 393 -0.84 -14.72 7.80
C VAL A 393 -1.76 -15.91 7.58
N TYR A 394 -1.72 -16.86 8.50
CA TYR A 394 -2.46 -18.10 8.39
C TYR A 394 -3.85 -17.98 9.04
N THR A 395 -4.88 -18.39 8.32
CA THR A 395 -6.23 -18.53 8.85
C THR A 395 -6.35 -19.89 9.51
N LEU A 396 -6.61 -19.92 10.80
CA LEU A 396 -6.94 -21.16 11.54
C LEU A 396 -8.45 -21.40 11.43
N ALA A 397 -8.84 -22.51 10.87
CA ALA A 397 -10.25 -22.82 10.66
C ALA A 397 -10.49 -24.32 10.48
N LEU A 398 -11.68 -24.76 10.88
CA LEU A 398 -12.24 -26.04 10.49
C LEU A 398 -13.59 -25.79 9.80
N ARG A 399 -13.62 -25.99 8.48
CA ARG A 399 -14.77 -25.68 7.64
C ARG A 399 -14.97 -26.76 6.59
N GLY A 400 -16.17 -26.86 6.03
CA GLY A 400 -16.45 -27.70 4.87
C GLY A 400 -15.83 -27.17 3.58
N LEU A 401 -16.07 -27.83 2.49
CA LEU A 401 -15.62 -27.36 1.18
C LEU A 401 -16.32 -26.05 0.83
N HIS A 402 -15.55 -25.04 0.46
CA HIS A 402 -16.05 -23.70 0.21
C HIS A 402 -16.80 -23.12 1.43
N ASP A 403 -18.01 -22.59 1.24
CA ASP A 403 -18.85 -22.03 2.30
C ASP A 403 -19.72 -23.02 3.05
N ARG A 404 -19.55 -24.31 2.82
CA ARG A 404 -20.34 -25.35 3.49
C ARG A 404 -19.85 -25.62 4.91
N ALA A 405 -20.76 -26.08 5.75
CA ALA A 405 -20.39 -26.62 7.03
C ALA A 405 -19.62 -27.95 6.84
N MET A 406 -18.62 -28.21 7.68
CA MET A 406 -18.00 -29.53 7.75
C MET A 406 -18.97 -30.53 8.42
N ASN A 407 -18.90 -31.80 8.02
CA ASN A 407 -19.58 -32.86 8.75
C ASN A 407 -19.16 -32.84 10.21
N ALA A 408 -20.12 -32.89 11.08
CA ALA A 408 -19.90 -32.89 12.51
C ALA A 408 -20.97 -33.75 13.21
N SER A 409 -20.64 -34.25 14.35
CA SER A 409 -21.60 -34.92 15.25
C SER A 409 -22.80 -34.00 15.51
N ASN A 410 -23.98 -34.62 15.72
CA ASN A 410 -25.16 -33.88 16.21
C ASN A 410 -25.01 -33.41 17.65
N ASN A 411 -24.08 -34.00 18.40
CA ASN A 411 -23.77 -33.63 19.76
C ASN A 411 -22.84 -32.40 19.80
N MET A 412 -23.22 -31.38 20.55
CA MET A 412 -22.44 -30.13 20.67
C MET A 412 -21.08 -30.34 21.36
N SER A 413 -20.98 -31.27 22.29
CA SER A 413 -19.72 -31.62 22.98
C SER A 413 -18.69 -32.17 21.99
N ASP A 414 -19.12 -33.10 21.14
CA ASP A 414 -18.24 -33.71 20.13
C ASP A 414 -17.79 -32.69 19.08
N ARG A 415 -18.67 -31.76 18.71
CA ARG A 415 -18.30 -30.66 17.80
C ARG A 415 -17.23 -29.76 18.40
N LYS A 416 -17.35 -29.44 19.68
CA LYS A 416 -16.37 -28.62 20.40
C LYS A 416 -15.03 -29.33 20.45
N GLU A 417 -15.02 -30.63 20.83
CA GLU A 417 -13.81 -31.42 20.89
C GLU A 417 -13.11 -31.56 19.54
N MET A 418 -13.87 -31.87 18.49
CA MET A 418 -13.36 -31.93 17.11
C MET A 418 -12.73 -30.61 16.66
N LEU A 419 -13.41 -29.48 16.92
CA LEU A 419 -12.90 -28.15 16.57
C LEU A 419 -11.62 -27.84 17.37
N GLN A 420 -11.61 -28.12 18.66
CA GLN A 420 -10.44 -27.92 19.51
C GLN A 420 -9.25 -28.75 19.03
N GLU A 421 -9.47 -30.03 18.73
CA GLU A 421 -8.45 -30.91 18.19
C GLU A 421 -7.88 -30.40 16.86
N ALA A 422 -8.76 -30.01 15.94
CA ALA A 422 -8.34 -29.46 14.64
C ALA A 422 -7.52 -28.17 14.78
N LEU A 423 -7.93 -27.25 15.66
CA LEU A 423 -7.19 -26.00 15.89
C LEU A 423 -5.85 -26.24 16.59
N MET A 424 -5.75 -27.26 17.45
CA MET A 424 -4.48 -27.63 18.10
C MET A 424 -3.51 -28.33 17.14
N ALA A 425 -4.02 -28.96 16.09
CA ALA A 425 -3.21 -29.59 15.05
C ALA A 425 -2.68 -28.59 14.02
N GLN A 426 -3.36 -27.46 13.84
CA GLN A 426 -2.98 -26.35 12.98
C GLN A 426 -1.96 -25.43 13.64
#